data_7ed95fd8ce211314191de36bafdba125
#
_entry.id   7ed95fd8ce211314191de36bafdba125
#
_cell.length_a   1.000
_cell.length_b   1.000
_cell.length_c   1.000
_cell.angle_alpha   90.00
_cell.angle_beta   90.00
_cell.angle_gamma   90.00
#
_symmetry.space_group_name_H-M   'P 1'
#
loop_
_entity.id
_entity.type
_entity.pdbx_description
1 polymer ?
#
loop_
_entity_poly.entity_id
_entity_poly.type
_entity_poly.pdbx_seq_one_letter_code
_entity_poly.pdbx_strand_id
1 'polypeptide(L)'
;MDDKQKTKILILDDEPIVLKRLKPALEKSGYDVEAFSRSLEASSRILEQDFDIVITDLKMEGLDGMEFLTRVKDRSPATEVIVITGFATMETAKESFKKGVFDFLAKPFKLGEIKEVVEKAEQKIKKSI
;
A
#
# COMPACT_ATOMS: atom_id res chain seq x y z
N MET A 1 14.77 12.66 20.75
CA MET A 1 14.64 12.31 20.24
C MET A 1 14.21 12.02 19.43
N ASP A 2 14.15 11.98 18.89
CA ASP A 2 13.56 11.77 18.25
C ASP A 2 13.29 10.77 17.82
N ASP A 3 13.25 10.41 17.94
CA ASP A 3 12.74 9.37 17.83
C ASP A 3 11.69 9.28 17.00
N LYS A 4 11.65 9.90 16.16
CA LYS A 4 10.71 9.86 15.23
C LYS A 4 11.02 8.82 14.28
N GLN A 5 10.40 7.69 14.47
CA GLN A 5 10.43 6.69 13.45
C GLN A 5 9.58 7.17 12.29
N LYS A 6 10.11 7.05 11.10
CA LYS A 6 9.36 7.35 9.91
C LYS A 6 8.27 6.32 9.71
N THR A 7 7.14 6.74 9.18
CA THR A 7 6.09 5.84 8.76
C THR A 7 6.64 4.94 7.65
N LYS A 8 6.46 3.65 7.78
CA LYS A 8 6.98 2.66 6.83
C LYS A 8 5.92 2.23 5.84
N ILE A 9 6.26 2.36 4.56
CA ILE A 9 5.34 2.06 3.48
C ILE A 9 5.96 0.99 2.58
N LEU A 10 5.16 -0.05 2.26
CA LEU A 10 5.52 -1.02 1.25
C LEU A 10 4.66 -0.80 0.03
N ILE A 11 5.27 -0.76 -1.15
CA ILE A 11 4.55 -0.62 -2.43
C ILE A 11 4.75 -1.90 -3.23
N LEU A 12 3.65 -2.46 -3.73
CA LEU A 12 3.69 -3.62 -4.61
C LEU A 12 2.95 -3.32 -5.90
N ASP A 13 3.68 -3.32 -7.02
CA ASP A 13 3.09 -3.09 -8.34
C ASP A 13 4.06 -3.64 -9.38
N ASP A 14 3.56 -4.45 -10.33
CA ASP A 14 4.43 -5.04 -11.34
C ASP A 14 4.75 -4.09 -12.49
N GLU A 15 4.20 -2.88 -12.50
CA GLU A 15 4.56 -1.86 -13.48
C GLU A 15 5.70 -1.00 -12.95
N PRO A 16 6.89 -1.11 -13.53
CA PRO A 16 8.05 -0.36 -13.01
C PRO A 16 7.84 1.15 -12.98
N ILE A 17 7.06 1.69 -13.92
CA ILE A 17 6.83 3.14 -13.96
C ILE A 17 6.08 3.62 -12.71
N VAL A 18 5.18 2.80 -12.18
CA VAL A 18 4.45 3.14 -10.97
C VAL A 18 5.42 3.25 -9.79
N LEU A 19 6.31 2.26 -9.65
CA LEU A 19 7.29 2.25 -8.57
C LEU A 19 8.23 3.45 -8.68
N LYS A 20 8.67 3.76 -9.91
CA LYS A 20 9.59 4.88 -10.14
C LYS A 20 8.95 6.23 -9.82
N ARG A 21 7.63 6.34 -9.95
CA ARG A 21 6.93 7.57 -9.62
C ARG A 21 6.65 7.68 -8.12
N LEU A 22 6.15 6.59 -7.52
CA LEU A 22 5.67 6.63 -6.14
C LEU A 22 6.79 6.65 -5.11
N LYS A 23 7.81 5.80 -5.29
CA LYS A 23 8.82 5.66 -4.26
C LYS A 23 9.54 6.97 -3.97
N PRO A 24 10.12 7.67 -4.98
CA PRO A 24 10.80 8.93 -4.67
C PRO A 24 9.87 9.99 -4.14
N ALA A 25 8.62 10.05 -4.63
CA ALA A 25 7.67 11.07 -4.19
C ALA A 25 7.33 10.89 -2.71
N LEU A 26 7.13 9.66 -2.28
CA LEU A 26 6.79 9.39 -0.88
C LEU A 26 8.02 9.55 0.01
N GLU A 27 9.18 9.17 -0.46
CA GLU A 27 10.42 9.38 0.30
C GLU A 27 10.67 10.87 0.52
N LYS A 28 10.39 11.69 -0.48
CA LYS A 28 10.51 13.13 -0.35
C LYS A 28 9.56 13.69 0.71
N SER A 29 8.43 13.04 0.90
CA SER A 29 7.46 13.45 1.92
C SER A 29 7.82 12.94 3.31
N GLY A 30 8.94 12.24 3.45
CA GLY A 30 9.44 11.82 4.76
C GLY A 30 9.13 10.39 5.13
N TYR A 31 8.62 9.58 4.21
CA TYR A 31 8.30 8.19 4.51
C TYR A 31 9.48 7.27 4.21
N ASP A 32 9.51 6.14 4.92
CA ASP A 32 10.48 5.08 4.67
C ASP A 32 9.79 4.07 3.75
N VAL A 33 10.24 3.98 2.50
CA VAL A 33 9.52 3.25 1.44
C VAL A 33 10.33 2.10 0.90
N GLU A 34 9.70 0.92 0.82
CA GLU A 34 10.25 -0.23 0.11
C GLU A 34 9.30 -0.57 -1.04
N ALA A 35 9.85 -0.79 -2.23
CA ALA A 35 9.06 -1.03 -3.43
C ALA A 35 9.39 -2.41 -4.00
N PHE A 36 8.36 -3.14 -4.36
CA PHE A 36 8.49 -4.49 -4.90
C PHE A 36 7.68 -4.61 -6.19
N SER A 37 8.26 -5.30 -7.17
CA SER A 37 7.56 -5.58 -8.42
C SER A 37 7.02 -7.01 -8.47
N ARG A 38 7.38 -7.83 -7.48
CA ARG A 38 6.96 -9.23 -7.44
C ARG A 38 6.24 -9.54 -6.14
N SER A 39 5.06 -10.16 -6.28
CA SER A 39 4.22 -10.46 -5.13
C SER A 39 4.88 -11.42 -4.14
N LEU A 40 5.68 -12.37 -4.62
CA LEU A 40 6.34 -13.32 -3.74
C LEU A 40 7.37 -12.64 -2.86
N GLU A 41 8.11 -11.69 -3.42
CA GLU A 41 9.11 -10.94 -2.65
C GLU A 41 8.43 -10.07 -1.60
N ALA A 42 7.34 -9.40 -1.98
CA ALA A 42 6.60 -8.59 -1.03
C ALA A 42 5.99 -9.46 0.08
N SER A 43 5.46 -10.62 -0.29
CA SER A 43 4.90 -11.56 0.69
C SER A 43 5.94 -12.03 1.69
N SER A 44 7.14 -12.29 1.23
CA SER A 44 8.24 -12.67 2.12
C SER A 44 8.60 -11.52 3.04
N ARG A 45 8.62 -10.31 2.51
CA ARG A 45 9.02 -9.15 3.28
C ARG A 45 8.05 -8.83 4.41
N ILE A 46 6.75 -8.98 4.19
CA ILE A 46 5.78 -8.69 5.26
C ILE A 46 5.86 -9.69 6.41
N LEU A 47 6.46 -10.84 6.19
CA LEU A 47 6.70 -11.80 7.27
C LEU A 47 7.89 -11.38 8.13
N GLU A 48 8.79 -10.58 7.59
CA GLU A 48 10.00 -10.15 8.30
C GLU A 48 9.80 -8.85 9.06
N GLN A 49 8.90 -8.01 8.60
CA GLN A 49 8.74 -6.68 9.15
C GLN A 49 7.32 -6.18 8.97
N ASP A 50 6.80 -5.49 9.98
CA ASP A 50 5.51 -4.84 9.87
C ASP A 50 5.66 -3.51 9.15
N PHE A 51 4.68 -3.18 8.33
CA PHE A 51 4.59 -1.89 7.64
C PHE A 51 3.36 -1.16 8.14
N ASP A 52 3.45 0.14 8.20
CA ASP A 52 2.32 0.97 8.63
C ASP A 52 1.28 1.07 7.52
N ILE A 53 1.75 1.20 6.29
CA ILE A 53 0.89 1.36 5.12
C ILE A 53 1.41 0.46 4.01
N VAL A 54 0.48 -0.20 3.31
CA VAL A 54 0.81 -0.99 2.12
C VAL A 54 0.00 -0.44 0.96
N ILE A 55 0.67 -0.15 -0.15
CA ILE A 55 0.02 0.28 -1.39
C ILE A 55 0.20 -0.84 -2.39
N THR A 56 -0.89 -1.40 -2.91
CA THR A 56 -0.80 -2.57 -3.78
C THR A 56 -1.76 -2.50 -4.96
N ASP A 57 -1.34 -3.06 -6.08
CA ASP A 57 -2.23 -3.32 -7.21
C ASP A 57 -2.98 -4.62 -6.94
N LEU A 58 -4.08 -4.84 -7.64
CA LEU A 58 -4.88 -6.06 -7.53
C LEU A 58 -4.54 -7.11 -8.58
N LYS A 59 -4.03 -6.67 -9.74
CA LYS A 59 -3.72 -7.59 -10.84
C LYS A 59 -2.25 -7.61 -11.10
N MET A 60 -1.62 -8.75 -10.82
CA MET A 60 -0.18 -8.94 -11.00
C MET A 60 0.08 -10.38 -11.34
N GLU A 61 1.23 -10.66 -11.95
CA GLU A 61 1.65 -12.03 -12.16
C GLU A 61 2.02 -12.66 -10.83
N GLY A 62 1.74 -13.93 -10.70
CA GLY A 62 2.01 -14.69 -9.47
C GLY A 62 0.86 -14.57 -8.50
N LEU A 63 1.15 -14.13 -7.29
CA LEU A 63 0.13 -14.00 -6.27
C LEU A 63 -0.84 -12.87 -6.62
N ASP A 64 -2.12 -13.20 -6.61
CA ASP A 64 -3.19 -12.24 -6.82
C ASP A 64 -3.10 -11.14 -5.75
N GLY A 65 -3.29 -9.87 -6.17
CA GLY A 65 -3.23 -8.74 -5.25
C GLY A 65 -4.28 -8.80 -4.16
N MET A 66 -5.45 -9.36 -4.45
CA MET A 66 -6.49 -9.55 -3.44
C MET A 66 -6.02 -10.54 -2.37
N GLU A 67 -5.31 -11.57 -2.79
CA GLU A 67 -4.73 -12.54 -1.87
C GLU A 67 -3.61 -11.92 -1.05
N PHE A 68 -2.79 -11.07 -1.68
CA PHE A 68 -1.74 -10.35 -0.97
C PHE A 68 -2.34 -9.44 0.10
N LEU A 69 -3.39 -8.70 -0.25
CA LEU A 69 -4.12 -7.86 0.68
C LEU A 69 -4.59 -8.66 1.90
N THR A 70 -5.18 -9.84 1.65
CA THR A 70 -5.63 -10.70 2.72
C THR A 70 -4.47 -11.11 3.63
N ARG A 71 -3.34 -11.47 3.06
CA ARG A 71 -2.16 -11.84 3.85
C ARG A 71 -1.65 -10.69 4.71
N VAL A 72 -1.65 -9.49 4.16
CA VAL A 72 -1.22 -8.31 4.92
C VAL A 72 -2.13 -8.08 6.13
N LYS A 73 -3.45 -8.11 5.90
CA LYS A 73 -4.40 -7.85 6.98
C LYS A 73 -4.41 -8.96 8.02
N ASP A 74 -4.20 -10.21 7.61
CA ASP A 74 -4.11 -11.32 8.55
C ASP A 74 -2.86 -11.22 9.41
N ARG A 75 -1.74 -10.84 8.81
CA ARG A 75 -0.46 -10.71 9.50
C ARG A 75 -0.44 -9.51 10.44
N SER A 76 -1.01 -8.39 10.00
CA SER A 76 -0.95 -7.13 10.73
C SER A 76 -2.25 -6.35 10.51
N PRO A 77 -3.28 -6.63 11.33
CA PRO A 77 -4.58 -5.96 11.13
C PRO A 77 -4.52 -4.45 11.24
N ALA A 78 -3.51 -3.91 11.92
CA ALA A 78 -3.36 -2.47 12.08
C ALA A 78 -2.76 -1.78 10.84
N THR A 79 -2.16 -2.56 9.94
CA THR A 79 -1.61 -1.99 8.70
C THR A 79 -2.74 -1.46 7.84
N GLU A 80 -2.64 -0.21 7.38
CA GLU A 80 -3.62 0.34 6.47
C GLU A 80 -3.23 0.01 5.04
N VAL A 81 -4.17 -0.50 4.26
CA VAL A 81 -3.90 -0.89 2.88
C VAL A 81 -4.62 0.05 1.93
N ILE A 82 -3.89 0.52 0.93
CA ILE A 82 -4.42 1.37 -0.14
C ILE A 82 -4.26 0.59 -1.44
N VAL A 83 -5.36 0.44 -2.19
CA VAL A 83 -5.34 -0.24 -3.48
C VAL A 83 -5.24 0.79 -4.59
N ILE A 84 -4.34 0.56 -5.54
CA ILE A 84 -4.22 1.38 -6.75
C ILE A 84 -4.24 0.41 -7.93
N THR A 85 -5.26 0.47 -8.77
CA THR A 85 -5.40 -0.55 -9.81
C THR A 85 -6.01 -0.01 -11.10
N GLY A 86 -5.59 -0.59 -12.23
CA GLY A 86 -6.23 -0.36 -13.52
C GLY A 86 -7.53 -1.15 -13.67
N PHE A 87 -7.81 -2.04 -12.73
CA PHE A 87 -9.03 -2.86 -12.76
C PHE A 87 -10.03 -2.34 -11.73
N ALA A 88 -10.26 -1.05 -11.74
CA ALA A 88 -11.15 -0.39 -10.80
C ALA A 88 -12.59 -0.55 -11.27
N THR A 89 -13.28 -1.52 -10.72
CA THR A 89 -14.70 -1.75 -10.96
C THR A 89 -15.42 -1.63 -9.63
N MET A 90 -16.74 -1.49 -9.68
CA MET A 90 -17.55 -1.48 -8.47
C MET A 90 -17.35 -2.78 -7.68
N GLU A 91 -17.24 -3.90 -8.40
CA GLU A 91 -17.07 -5.21 -7.79
C GLU A 91 -15.74 -5.32 -7.05
N THR A 92 -14.63 -4.91 -7.70
CA THR A 92 -13.32 -5.00 -7.07
C THR A 92 -13.20 -4.02 -5.91
N ALA A 93 -13.82 -2.84 -6.02
CA ALA A 93 -13.83 -1.87 -4.92
C ALA A 93 -14.60 -2.43 -3.73
N LYS A 94 -15.78 -3.00 -3.95
CA LYS A 94 -16.57 -3.59 -2.87
C LYS A 94 -15.82 -4.71 -2.18
N GLU A 95 -15.19 -5.57 -2.94
CA GLU A 95 -14.44 -6.68 -2.37
C GLU A 95 -13.27 -6.18 -1.54
N SER A 96 -12.57 -5.17 -2.04
CA SER A 96 -11.43 -4.58 -1.33
C SER A 96 -11.87 -3.97 0.01
N PHE A 97 -12.95 -3.19 0.00
CA PHE A 97 -13.43 -2.58 1.24
C PHE A 97 -13.94 -3.62 2.24
N LYS A 98 -14.53 -4.71 1.75
CA LYS A 98 -14.92 -5.81 2.65
C LYS A 98 -13.69 -6.42 3.34
N LYS A 99 -12.56 -6.42 2.68
CA LYS A 99 -11.32 -6.95 3.25
C LYS A 99 -10.59 -5.94 4.12
N GLY A 100 -11.12 -4.73 4.24
CA GLY A 100 -10.60 -3.75 5.17
C GLY A 100 -9.59 -2.77 4.62
N VAL A 101 -9.59 -2.51 3.31
CA VAL A 101 -8.67 -1.49 2.78
C VAL A 101 -9.08 -0.11 3.26
N PHE A 102 -8.10 0.75 3.38
CA PHE A 102 -8.32 2.13 3.76
C PHE A 102 -8.92 2.94 2.61
N ASP A 103 -8.39 2.76 1.39
CA ASP A 103 -8.91 3.46 0.24
C ASP A 103 -8.59 2.69 -1.04
N PHE A 104 -9.23 3.08 -2.13
CA PHE A 104 -9.19 2.38 -3.40
C PHE A 104 -9.12 3.43 -4.52
N LEU A 105 -8.05 3.42 -5.29
CA LEU A 105 -7.80 4.41 -6.33
C LEU A 105 -7.63 3.75 -7.69
N ALA A 106 -8.20 4.37 -8.72
CA ALA A 106 -8.07 3.87 -10.08
C ALA A 106 -6.82 4.44 -10.74
N LYS A 107 -6.18 3.64 -11.60
CA LYS A 107 -5.14 4.13 -12.50
C LYS A 107 -5.80 4.69 -13.74
N PRO A 108 -5.28 5.75 -14.34
CA PRO A 108 -4.10 6.51 -13.92
C PRO A 108 -4.41 7.40 -12.72
N PHE A 109 -3.41 7.61 -11.87
CA PHE A 109 -3.56 8.41 -10.67
C PHE A 109 -2.66 9.64 -10.73
N LYS A 110 -2.96 10.62 -9.88
CA LYS A 110 -2.11 11.79 -9.68
C LYS A 110 -1.34 11.61 -8.39
N LEU A 111 -0.08 12.01 -8.38
CA LEU A 111 0.75 11.88 -7.18
C LEU A 111 0.13 12.62 -5.99
N GLY A 112 -0.49 13.78 -6.23
CA GLY A 112 -1.16 14.52 -5.16
C GLY A 112 -2.27 13.74 -4.51
N GLU A 113 -3.03 12.97 -5.29
CA GLU A 113 -4.09 12.11 -4.75
C GLU A 113 -3.52 11.04 -3.83
N ILE A 114 -2.44 10.38 -4.27
CA ILE A 114 -1.82 9.33 -3.48
C ILE A 114 -1.27 9.91 -2.19
N LYS A 115 -0.58 11.04 -2.27
CA LYS A 115 -0.02 11.68 -1.08
C LYS A 115 -1.10 12.02 -0.06
N GLU A 116 -2.22 12.52 -0.54
CA GLU A 116 -3.33 12.89 0.34
C GLU A 116 -3.89 11.67 1.06
N VAL A 117 -4.10 10.57 0.33
CA VAL A 117 -4.62 9.35 0.92
C VAL A 117 -3.64 8.77 1.93
N VAL A 118 -2.35 8.79 1.60
CA VAL A 118 -1.31 8.30 2.51
C VAL A 118 -1.29 9.12 3.80
N GLU A 119 -1.41 10.44 3.69
CA GLU A 119 -1.46 11.30 4.87
C GLU A 119 -2.66 10.98 5.75
N LYS A 120 -3.82 10.74 5.14
CA LYS A 120 -5.02 10.38 5.90
C LYS A 120 -4.87 9.04 6.60
N ALA A 121 -4.25 8.07 5.91
CA ALA A 121 -3.99 6.77 6.51
C ALA A 121 -3.03 6.89 7.68
N GLU A 122 -1.99 7.71 7.53
CA GLU A 122 -1.03 7.96 8.60
C GLU A 122 -1.70 8.59 9.82
N GLN A 123 -2.59 9.55 9.59
CA GLN A 123 -3.31 10.21 10.66
C GLN A 123 -4.20 9.22 11.42
N LYS A 124 -4.83 8.31 10.69
CA LYS A 124 -5.64 7.28 11.32
C LYS A 124 -4.80 6.38 12.22
N ILE A 125 -3.65 5.98 11.76
CA ILE A 125 -2.73 5.14 12.53
C ILE A 125 -2.29 5.85 13.81
N LYS A 126 -1.91 7.12 13.69
CA LYS A 126 -1.45 7.91 14.84
C LYS A 126 -2.54 8.12 15.87
N LYS A 127 -3.79 8.24 15.44
CA LYS A 127 -4.90 8.42 16.36
C LYS A 127 -5.26 7.15 17.13
N SER A 128 -4.81 5.99 16.63
CA SER A 128 -5.12 4.71 17.25
C SER A 128 -4.18 4.34 18.39
N ILE A 129 -3.19 5.18 18.66
CA ILE A 129 -2.16 4.91 19.68
C ILE A 129 -2.59 5.49 21.03
#